data_68b1fb5bc93fefe8b33328b9fbaeda79
#
_entry.id   68b1fb5bc93fefe8b33328b9fbaeda79
#
_cell.length_a   1.000
_cell.length_b   1.000
_cell.length_c   1.000
_cell.angle_alpha   90.00
_cell.angle_beta   90.00
_cell.angle_gamma   90.00
#
_symmetry.space_group_name_H-M   'P 1'
#
loop_
_entity.id
_entity.type
_entity.pdbx_description
1 polymer ?
#
loop_
_entity_poly.entity_id
_entity_poly.type
_entity_poly.pdbx_seq_one_letter_code
_entity_poly.pdbx_strand_id
1 'polypeptide(L)' 'MFEEIRDIIAEQLSIDDLDELTLDTSLKDDLNADSLDAVEVIMALEDKYDIEISEEDAENFKTIADIVNYIEENK' A
#
# COMPACT_ATOMS: atom_id res chain seq x y z
N MET A 1 -9.45 5.96 -6.35
CA MET A 1 -8.78 4.80 -5.73
C MET A 1 -7.39 5.09 -5.18
N PHE A 2 -6.52 5.75 -5.93
CA PHE A 2 -5.18 6.09 -5.42
C PHE A 2 -5.25 6.84 -4.09
N GLU A 3 -6.11 7.83 -4.00
CA GLU A 3 -6.21 8.65 -2.79
C GLU A 3 -6.57 7.84 -1.55
N GLU A 4 -7.47 6.89 -1.69
CA GLU A 4 -7.87 6.03 -0.57
C GLU A 4 -6.71 5.14 -0.13
N ILE A 5 -6.00 4.58 -1.09
CA ILE A 5 -4.86 3.71 -0.79
C ILE A 5 -3.73 4.53 -0.16
N ARG A 6 -3.48 5.71 -0.71
CA ARG A 6 -2.49 6.64 -0.16
C ARG A 6 -2.79 6.96 1.30
N ASP A 7 -4.05 7.26 1.60
CA ASP A 7 -4.45 7.62 2.95
C ASP A 7 -4.26 6.44 3.92
N ILE A 8 -4.57 5.23 3.47
CA ILE A 8 -4.37 4.03 4.29
C ILE A 8 -2.89 3.82 4.58
N ILE A 9 -2.05 3.95 3.57
CA ILE A 9 -0.61 3.79 3.74
C ILE A 9 -0.06 4.84 4.71
N ALA A 10 -0.48 6.08 4.55
CA ALA A 10 -0.05 7.16 5.42
C ALA A 10 -0.46 6.90 6.86
N GLU A 11 -1.67 6.41 7.08
CA GLU A 11 -2.16 6.12 8.42
C GLU A 11 -1.37 4.98 9.06
N GLN A 12 -1.13 3.91 8.32
CA GLN A 12 -0.41 2.76 8.86
C GLN A 12 1.06 3.05 9.14
N LEU A 13 1.67 3.89 8.33
CA LEU A 13 3.09 4.22 8.47
C LEU A 13 3.33 5.54 9.19
N SER A 14 2.28 6.17 9.70
CA SER A 14 2.35 7.44 10.42
C SER A 14 3.03 8.55 9.61
N ILE A 15 2.64 8.66 8.35
CA ILE A 15 3.16 9.69 7.45
C ILE A 15 2.22 10.88 7.48
N ASP A 16 2.75 12.06 7.81
CA ASP A 16 1.96 13.27 7.93
C ASP A 16 1.78 14.00 6.60
N ASP A 17 2.75 13.90 5.71
CA ASP A 17 2.73 14.62 4.45
C ASP A 17 2.27 13.75 3.30
N LEU A 18 1.00 13.83 2.97
CA LEU A 18 0.40 13.02 1.90
C LEU A 18 0.95 13.40 0.52
N ASP A 19 1.45 14.62 0.37
CA ASP A 19 1.99 15.07 -0.90
C ASP A 19 3.26 14.34 -1.31
N GLU A 20 3.94 13.75 -0.34
CA GLU A 20 5.12 12.94 -0.61
C GLU A 20 4.78 11.58 -1.21
N LEU A 21 3.53 11.17 -1.11
CA LEU A 21 3.09 9.86 -1.59
C LEU A 21 2.51 9.98 -2.99
N THR A 22 3.19 9.37 -3.95
CA THR A 22 2.75 9.35 -5.34
C THR A 22 2.70 7.91 -5.84
N LEU A 23 2.23 7.71 -7.06
CA LEU A 23 2.20 6.37 -7.65
C LEU A 23 3.61 5.77 -7.75
N ASP A 24 4.61 6.59 -7.93
CA ASP A 24 6.00 6.14 -8.07
C ASP A 24 6.72 5.94 -6.74
N THR A 25 6.09 6.31 -5.63
CA THR A 25 6.71 6.17 -4.32
C THR A 25 6.97 4.71 -4.00
N SER A 26 8.21 4.38 -3.64
CA SER A 26 8.59 3.04 -3.24
C SER A 26 8.35 2.87 -1.74
N LEU A 27 7.62 1.83 -1.37
CA LEU A 27 7.32 1.58 0.04
C LEU A 27 8.58 1.27 0.82
N LYS A 28 9.50 0.53 0.21
CA LYS A 28 10.72 0.10 0.89
C LYS A 28 11.81 1.18 0.86
N ASP A 29 12.05 1.76 -0.30
CA ASP A 29 13.13 2.71 -0.49
C ASP A 29 12.81 4.12 -0.03
N ASP A 30 11.60 4.58 -0.34
CA ASP A 30 11.20 5.95 -0.01
C ASP A 30 10.59 6.09 1.37
N LEU A 31 9.86 5.08 1.82
CA LEU A 31 9.16 5.13 3.09
C LEU A 31 9.81 4.29 4.18
N ASN A 32 10.85 3.56 3.86
CA ASN A 32 11.55 2.67 4.80
C ASN A 32 10.62 1.68 5.49
N ALA A 33 9.58 1.26 4.79
CA ALA A 33 8.64 0.29 5.34
C ALA A 33 9.32 -1.08 5.43
N ASP A 34 9.30 -1.69 6.62
CA ASP A 34 9.83 -3.04 6.76
C ASP A 34 8.71 -4.07 6.54
N SER A 35 9.03 -5.34 6.77
CA SER A 35 8.08 -6.43 6.54
C SER A 35 6.81 -6.29 7.35
N LEU A 36 6.92 -5.84 8.60
CA LEU A 36 5.76 -5.66 9.47
C LEU A 36 4.88 -4.51 8.99
N ASP A 37 5.52 -3.41 8.58
CA ASP A 37 4.78 -2.27 8.06
C ASP A 37 4.02 -2.65 6.81
N ALA A 38 4.66 -3.41 5.93
CA ALA A 38 4.01 -3.88 4.70
C ALA A 38 2.81 -4.77 5.01
N VAL A 39 2.94 -5.67 5.99
CA VAL A 39 1.85 -6.55 6.40
C VAL A 39 0.68 -5.72 6.93
N GLU A 40 0.94 -4.72 7.76
CA GLU A 40 -0.11 -3.89 8.30
C GLU A 40 -0.86 -3.13 7.21
N VAL A 41 -0.13 -2.59 6.24
CA VAL A 41 -0.75 -1.91 5.09
C VAL A 41 -1.63 -2.88 4.30
N ILE A 42 -1.10 -4.07 4.03
CA ILE A 42 -1.84 -5.09 3.27
C ILE A 42 -3.13 -5.49 4.00
N MET A 43 -3.05 -5.72 5.30
CA MET A 43 -4.23 -6.09 6.08
C MET A 43 -5.29 -5.00 6.07
N ALA A 44 -4.87 -3.74 6.17
CA ALA A 44 -5.80 -2.62 6.12
C ALA A 44 -6.49 -2.53 4.75
N LEU A 45 -5.75 -2.80 3.68
CA LEU A 45 -6.31 -2.79 2.33
C LEU A 45 -7.28 -3.95 2.13
N GLU A 46 -6.96 -5.12 2.66
CA GLU A 46 -7.87 -6.27 2.58
C GLU A 46 -9.20 -5.99 3.27
N ASP A 47 -9.14 -5.34 4.43
CA ASP A 47 -10.35 -4.97 5.16
C ASP A 47 -11.16 -3.92 4.43
N LYS A 48 -10.49 -2.92 3.86
CA LYS A 48 -11.19 -1.82 3.21
C LYS A 48 -11.91 -2.26 1.94
N TYR A 49 -11.27 -3.10 1.15
CA TYR A 49 -11.81 -3.50 -0.16
C TYR A 49 -12.41 -4.90 -0.16
N ASP A 50 -12.38 -5.58 0.97
CA ASP A 50 -12.93 -6.94 1.13
C ASP A 50 -12.34 -7.90 0.09
N ILE A 51 -11.01 -7.90 -0.02
CA ILE A 51 -10.28 -8.79 -0.93
C ILE A 51 -9.19 -9.52 -0.15
N GLU A 52 -8.66 -10.58 -0.75
CA GLU A 52 -7.53 -11.31 -0.18
C GLU A 52 -6.29 -11.04 -1.02
N ILE A 53 -5.19 -10.73 -0.35
CA ILE A 53 -3.91 -10.50 -1.01
C ILE A 53 -2.94 -11.56 -0.48
N SER A 54 -2.42 -12.40 -1.38
CA SER A 54 -1.47 -13.43 -0.98
C SER A 54 -0.12 -12.82 -0.61
N GLU A 55 0.67 -13.54 0.18
CA GLU A 55 2.01 -13.08 0.54
C GLU A 55 2.87 -12.92 -0.70
N GLU A 56 2.69 -13.81 -1.67
CA GLU A 56 3.43 -13.76 -2.92
C GLU A 56 3.14 -12.46 -3.70
N ASP A 57 1.86 -12.09 -3.77
CA ASP A 57 1.49 -10.84 -4.42
C ASP A 57 1.99 -9.64 -3.64
N ALA A 58 1.92 -9.69 -2.32
CA ALA A 58 2.39 -8.60 -1.47
C ALA A 58 3.90 -8.36 -1.66
N GLU A 59 4.68 -9.41 -1.83
CA GLU A 59 6.11 -9.29 -2.05
C GLU A 59 6.45 -8.59 -3.35
N ASN A 60 5.54 -8.62 -4.32
CA ASN A 60 5.74 -7.97 -5.61
C ASN A 60 5.38 -6.48 -5.60
N PHE A 61 4.78 -6.00 -4.53
CA PHE A 61 4.42 -4.58 -4.41
C PHE A 61 5.65 -3.76 -4.09
N LYS A 62 6.15 -3.04 -5.05
CA LYS A 62 7.32 -2.17 -4.88
C LYS A 62 6.92 -0.72 -4.70
N THR A 63 5.90 -0.30 -5.44
CA THR A 63 5.43 1.08 -5.41
C THR A 63 3.94 1.13 -5.10
N ILE A 64 3.45 2.32 -4.81
CA ILE A 64 2.02 2.51 -4.58
C ILE A 64 1.23 2.17 -5.83
N ALA A 65 1.80 2.43 -7.02
CA ALA A 65 1.15 2.08 -8.29
C ALA A 65 0.86 0.58 -8.38
N ASP A 66 1.80 -0.25 -7.91
CA ASP A 66 1.61 -1.71 -7.94
C ASP A 66 0.40 -2.12 -7.10
N ILE A 67 0.25 -1.49 -5.95
CA ILE A 67 -0.88 -1.76 -5.05
C ILE A 67 -2.18 -1.31 -5.70
N VAL A 68 -2.21 -0.11 -6.25
CA VAL A 68 -3.40 0.44 -6.90
C VAL A 68 -3.84 -0.47 -8.05
N ASN A 69 -2.89 -0.88 -8.89
CA ASN A 69 -3.21 -1.74 -10.02
C ASN A 69 -3.76 -3.09 -9.59
N TYR A 70 -3.17 -3.67 -8.56
CA TYR A 70 -3.63 -4.96 -8.05
C TYR A 70 -5.08 -4.87 -7.55
N ILE A 71 -5.37 -3.83 -6.77
CA ILE A 71 -6.70 -3.67 -6.20
C ILE A 71 -7.73 -3.40 -7.30
N GLU A 72 -7.40 -2.59 -8.30
CA GLU A 72 -8.29 -2.33 -9.40
C GLU A 72 -8.64 -3.59 -10.18
N GLU A 73 -7.70 -4.50 -10.31
CA GLU A 73 -7.91 -5.76 -11.01
C GLU A 73 -8.74 -6.76 -10.21
N ASN A 74 -8.74 -6.64 -8.88
CA ASN A 74 -9.33 -7.66 -8.00
C ASN A 74 -10.57 -7.21 -7.23
N LYS A 75 -10.96 -5.98 -7.36
CA LYS A 75 -12.15 -5.54 -6.63
C LYS A 75 -13.43 -5.76 -7.41
#